data_39b18ac90a98ca962981213c14b0bee9
#
_entry.id   39b18ac90a98ca962981213c14b0bee9
#
_cell.length_a   1.000
_cell.length_b   1.000
_cell.length_c   1.000
_cell.angle_alpha   90.00
_cell.angle_beta   90.00
_cell.angle_gamma   90.00
#
_symmetry.space_group_name_H-M   'P 1'
#
loop_
_entity.id
_entity.type
_entity.pdbx_description
1 polymer ?
#
loop_
_entity_poly.entity_id
_entity_poly.type
_entity_poly.pdbx_seq_one_letter_code
_entity_poly.pdbx_strand_id
1 'polypeptide(L)'
;MPHINLPNEFPGIRSLFVYRPETAAPLNHLVQTLLHNPHPTLSAGERELIATYVSRLNTCKYCTNIHGAIAKHQLGGDGELVEQVLDNPDTAPISSKLKALLKVAAKVQAGGKQRAGEGYMTAPFKVNRTEELQNS
;
A
#
# COMPACT_ATOMS: atom_id res chain seq x y z
N MET A 1 2.33 11.81 25.50
CA MET A 1 2.30 13.22 25.00
C MET A 1 3.41 13.38 23.98
N PRO A 2 3.21 14.04 22.85
CA PRO A 2 4.29 14.34 21.93
C PRO A 2 5.29 15.31 22.61
N HIS A 3 6.57 15.10 22.35
CA HIS A 3 7.64 15.96 22.88
C HIS A 3 7.82 17.28 22.10
N ILE A 4 7.05 17.47 21.04
CA ILE A 4 7.04 18.64 20.18
C ILE A 4 5.60 19.17 20.06
N ASN A 5 5.44 20.48 19.92
CA ASN A 5 4.15 21.09 19.64
C ASN A 5 3.79 20.90 18.18
N LEU A 6 2.79 20.06 17.90
CA LEU A 6 2.25 19.84 16.56
C LEU A 6 0.93 20.62 16.38
N PRO A 7 0.60 21.05 15.15
CA PRO A 7 -0.70 21.59 14.83
C PRO A 7 -1.80 20.54 15.11
N ASN A 8 -2.72 20.83 16.02
CA ASN A 8 -3.75 19.87 16.46
C ASN A 8 -4.94 19.76 15.49
N GLU A 9 -5.08 20.70 14.56
CA GLU A 9 -6.13 20.72 13.55
C GLU A 9 -5.94 19.68 12.44
N PHE A 10 -4.76 19.08 12.33
CA PHE A 10 -4.46 18.11 11.28
C PHE A 10 -4.35 16.70 11.85
N PRO A 11 -5.17 15.73 11.37
CA PRO A 11 -5.13 14.36 11.88
C PRO A 11 -3.94 13.55 11.31
N GLY A 12 -3.44 12.62 12.11
CA GLY A 12 -2.43 11.65 11.72
C GLY A 12 -1.11 12.29 11.27
N ILE A 13 -0.52 11.76 10.20
CA ILE A 13 0.77 12.22 9.66
C ILE A 13 0.72 13.66 9.11
N ARG A 14 -0.47 14.20 8.84
CA ARG A 14 -0.62 15.56 8.28
C ARG A 14 -0.07 16.65 9.21
N SER A 15 -0.20 16.50 10.51
CA SER A 15 0.41 17.42 11.48
C SER A 15 1.94 17.44 11.37
N LEU A 16 2.55 16.29 11.13
CA LEU A 16 4.00 16.18 10.90
C LEU A 16 4.42 16.80 9.57
N PHE A 17 3.61 16.67 8.53
CA PHE A 17 3.86 17.28 7.22
C PHE A 17 3.82 18.82 7.29
N VAL A 18 2.92 19.38 8.09
CA VAL A 18 2.89 20.82 8.33
C VAL A 18 4.10 21.28 9.15
N TYR A 19 4.50 20.47 10.12
CA TYR A 19 5.67 20.77 10.98
C TYR A 19 7.00 20.68 10.23
N ARG A 20 7.13 19.75 9.26
CA ARG A 20 8.37 19.50 8.49
C ARG A 20 8.07 19.40 6.99
N PRO A 21 7.78 20.52 6.32
CA PRO A 21 7.39 20.51 4.91
C PRO A 21 8.50 20.00 3.98
N GLU A 22 9.76 20.15 4.34
CA GLU A 22 10.91 19.64 3.59
C GLU A 22 10.97 18.10 3.53
N THR A 23 10.38 17.41 4.49
CA THR A 23 10.23 15.95 4.45
C THR A 23 8.89 15.52 3.86
N ALA A 24 7.87 16.36 4.00
CA ALA A 24 6.55 16.08 3.44
C ALA A 24 6.56 16.02 1.91
N ALA A 25 7.29 16.91 1.24
CA ALA A 25 7.34 16.98 -0.22
C ALA A 25 7.86 15.67 -0.86
N PRO A 26 9.04 15.14 -0.49
CA PRO A 26 9.52 13.87 -1.04
C PRO A 26 8.65 12.66 -0.65
N LEU A 27 8.04 12.63 0.54
CA LEU A 27 7.13 11.56 0.94
C LEU A 27 5.84 11.59 0.10
N ASN A 28 5.25 12.76 -0.12
CA ASN A 28 4.08 12.89 -1.00
C ASN A 28 4.41 12.49 -2.44
N HIS A 29 5.60 12.83 -2.94
CA HIS A 29 6.05 12.39 -4.27
C HIS A 29 6.20 10.87 -4.34
N LEU A 30 6.75 10.24 -3.30
CA LEU A 30 6.84 8.79 -3.21
C LEU A 30 5.46 8.12 -3.22
N VAL A 31 4.51 8.64 -2.44
CA VAL A 31 3.12 8.16 -2.42
C VAL A 31 2.48 8.29 -3.81
N GLN A 32 2.64 9.44 -4.47
CA GLN A 32 2.14 9.66 -5.83
C GLN A 32 2.71 8.62 -6.80
N THR A 33 4.00 8.36 -6.74
CA THR A 33 4.68 7.40 -7.60
C THR A 33 4.20 5.97 -7.36
N LEU A 34 4.09 5.56 -6.09
CA LEU A 34 3.76 4.19 -5.75
C LEU A 34 2.27 3.87 -5.88
N LEU A 35 1.38 4.80 -5.53
CA LEU A 35 -0.05 4.52 -5.41
C LEU A 35 -0.86 5.08 -6.58
N HIS A 36 -0.47 6.22 -7.18
CA HIS A 36 -1.33 6.95 -8.11
C HIS A 36 -0.84 6.97 -9.55
N ASN A 37 0.48 6.99 -9.79
CA ASN A 37 1.01 7.00 -11.15
C ASN A 37 0.58 5.74 -11.94
N PRO A 38 0.48 5.81 -13.28
CA PRO A 38 0.19 4.64 -14.10
C PRO A 38 1.11 3.45 -13.79
N HIS A 39 0.54 2.25 -13.77
CA HIS A 39 1.29 1.02 -13.52
C HIS A 39 0.81 -0.08 -14.49
N PRO A 40 1.72 -0.85 -15.12
CA PRO A 40 1.35 -1.77 -16.20
C PRO A 40 0.49 -2.94 -15.75
N THR A 41 0.49 -3.31 -14.48
CA THR A 41 -0.14 -4.55 -14.02
C THR A 41 -1.04 -4.42 -12.80
N LEU A 42 -1.09 -3.27 -12.15
CA LEU A 42 -1.93 -2.99 -10.97
C LEU A 42 -2.65 -1.66 -11.15
N SER A 43 -3.96 -1.65 -10.99
CA SER A 43 -4.73 -0.42 -10.92
C SER A 43 -4.36 0.39 -9.66
N ALA A 44 -4.66 1.68 -9.67
CA ALA A 44 -4.49 2.52 -8.48
C ALA A 44 -5.36 2.02 -7.32
N GLY A 45 -6.59 1.57 -7.61
CA GLY A 45 -7.49 0.98 -6.61
C GLY A 45 -6.93 -0.29 -5.95
N GLU A 46 -6.30 -1.18 -6.74
CA GLU A 46 -5.63 -2.38 -6.18
C GLU A 46 -4.45 -2.02 -5.29
N ARG A 47 -3.68 -1.01 -5.65
CA ARG A 47 -2.54 -0.54 -4.85
C ARG A 47 -2.99 0.13 -3.55
N GLU A 48 -4.06 0.93 -3.60
CA GLU A 48 -4.70 1.50 -2.41
C GLU A 48 -5.31 0.41 -1.52
N LEU A 49 -5.86 -0.65 -2.10
CA LEU A 49 -6.38 -1.79 -1.35
C LEU A 49 -5.26 -2.54 -0.60
N ILE A 50 -4.09 -2.70 -1.23
CA ILE A 50 -2.89 -3.25 -0.56
C ILE A 50 -2.46 -2.33 0.59
N ALA A 51 -2.43 -1.01 0.36
CA ALA A 51 -2.09 -0.03 1.40
C ALA A 51 -3.10 -0.07 2.57
N THR A 52 -4.39 -0.22 2.28
CA THR A 52 -5.45 -0.37 3.27
C THR A 52 -5.23 -1.61 4.14
N TYR A 53 -4.96 -2.74 3.49
CA TYR A 53 -4.72 -4.02 4.17
C TYR A 53 -3.49 -3.97 5.08
N VAL A 54 -2.37 -3.44 4.60
CA VAL A 54 -1.15 -3.25 5.42
C VAL A 54 -1.41 -2.30 6.58
N SER A 55 -2.17 -1.24 6.36
CA SER A 55 -2.57 -0.28 7.42
C SER A 55 -3.40 -0.96 8.51
N ARG A 56 -4.30 -1.88 8.13
CA ARG A 56 -5.08 -2.71 9.06
C ARG A 56 -4.18 -3.61 9.89
N LEU A 57 -3.22 -4.30 9.25
CA LEU A 57 -2.25 -5.16 9.94
C LEU A 57 -1.37 -4.36 10.93
N ASN A 58 -1.05 -3.12 10.60
CA ASN A 58 -0.33 -2.19 11.48
C ASN A 58 -1.21 -1.58 12.59
N THR A 59 -2.51 -1.93 12.65
CA THR A 59 -3.48 -1.33 13.59
C THR A 59 -3.58 0.19 13.50
N CYS A 60 -3.21 0.77 12.35
CA CYS A 60 -3.32 2.20 12.09
C CYS A 60 -4.73 2.57 11.61
N LYS A 61 -5.63 2.89 12.53
CA LYS A 61 -7.02 3.25 12.22
C LYS A 61 -7.13 4.41 11.22
N TYR A 62 -6.34 5.46 11.40
CA TYR A 62 -6.33 6.62 10.49
C TYR A 62 -5.91 6.20 9.07
N CYS A 63 -4.81 5.45 8.94
CA CYS A 63 -4.28 5.01 7.64
C CYS A 63 -5.28 4.07 6.93
N THR A 64 -5.87 3.11 7.67
CA THR A 64 -6.88 2.19 7.14
C THR A 64 -8.07 2.95 6.57
N ASN A 65 -8.58 3.95 7.29
CA ASN A 65 -9.73 4.73 6.84
C ASN A 65 -9.43 5.57 5.61
N ILE A 66 -8.26 6.22 5.55
CA ILE A 66 -7.88 7.06 4.40
C ILE A 66 -7.66 6.22 3.15
N HIS A 67 -6.79 5.20 3.22
CA HIS A 67 -6.52 4.33 2.08
C HIS A 67 -7.77 3.54 1.67
N GLY A 68 -8.59 3.08 2.62
CA GLY A 68 -9.85 2.40 2.35
C GLY A 68 -10.87 3.27 1.60
N ALA A 69 -11.00 4.53 1.98
CA ALA A 69 -11.87 5.47 1.27
C ALA A 69 -11.39 5.73 -0.17
N ILE A 70 -10.08 5.86 -0.37
CA ILE A 70 -9.50 6.04 -1.71
C ILE A 70 -9.66 4.77 -2.54
N ALA A 71 -9.35 3.59 -1.97
CA ALA A 71 -9.55 2.30 -2.62
C ALA A 71 -10.99 2.12 -3.07
N LYS A 72 -11.96 2.36 -2.18
CA LYS A 72 -13.39 2.33 -2.49
C LYS A 72 -13.72 3.20 -3.68
N HIS A 73 -13.29 4.46 -3.68
CA HIS A 73 -13.57 5.39 -4.77
C HIS A 73 -12.97 4.91 -6.09
N GLN A 74 -11.72 4.44 -6.09
CA GLN A 74 -11.01 4.00 -7.30
C GLN A 74 -11.46 2.62 -7.82
N LEU A 75 -12.10 1.81 -6.98
CA LEU A 75 -12.70 0.53 -7.34
C LEU A 75 -14.21 0.66 -7.74
N GLY A 76 -14.65 1.85 -8.13
CA GLY A 76 -16.01 2.07 -8.60
C GLY A 76 -17.06 2.25 -7.50
N GLY A 77 -16.65 2.58 -6.28
CA GLY A 77 -17.54 2.81 -5.14
C GLY A 77 -17.83 1.55 -4.30
N ASP A 78 -17.21 0.42 -4.63
CA ASP A 78 -17.41 -0.86 -3.94
C ASP A 78 -16.72 -0.87 -2.56
N GLY A 79 -17.47 -0.40 -1.56
CA GLY A 79 -17.01 -0.45 -0.17
C GLY A 79 -17.10 -1.84 0.45
N GLU A 80 -18.01 -2.68 -0.05
CA GLU A 80 -18.16 -4.05 0.44
C GLU A 80 -16.92 -4.89 0.10
N LEU A 81 -16.37 -4.73 -1.11
CA LEU A 81 -15.13 -5.39 -1.51
C LEU A 81 -13.97 -5.05 -0.58
N VAL A 82 -13.84 -3.77 -0.19
CA VAL A 82 -12.77 -3.34 0.74
C VAL A 82 -12.92 -4.05 2.08
N GLU A 83 -14.12 -4.08 2.66
CA GLU A 83 -14.37 -4.77 3.94
C GLU A 83 -14.12 -6.28 3.83
N GLN A 84 -14.58 -6.94 2.77
CA GLN A 84 -14.34 -8.37 2.54
C GLN A 84 -12.84 -8.70 2.48
N VAL A 85 -12.03 -7.85 1.86
CA VAL A 85 -10.56 -8.01 1.83
C VAL A 85 -9.95 -7.82 3.21
N LEU A 86 -10.45 -6.85 3.99
CA LEU A 86 -9.96 -6.61 5.36
C LEU A 86 -10.33 -7.74 6.32
N ASP A 87 -11.47 -8.38 6.12
CA ASP A 87 -11.92 -9.52 6.91
C ASP A 87 -11.15 -10.80 6.54
N ASN A 88 -11.14 -11.15 5.27
CA ASN A 88 -10.43 -12.34 4.79
C ASN A 88 -10.07 -12.22 3.30
N PRO A 89 -8.81 -11.87 2.96
CA PRO A 89 -8.39 -11.74 1.57
C PRO A 89 -8.45 -13.04 0.76
N ASP A 90 -8.41 -14.21 1.41
CA ASP A 90 -8.46 -15.50 0.71
C ASP A 90 -9.87 -15.80 0.16
N THR A 91 -10.92 -15.36 0.83
CA THR A 91 -12.32 -15.55 0.42
C THR A 91 -12.88 -14.38 -0.37
N ALA A 92 -12.24 -13.20 -0.31
CA ALA A 92 -12.68 -12.01 -1.03
C ALA A 92 -12.71 -12.24 -2.55
N PRO A 93 -13.66 -11.63 -3.29
CA PRO A 93 -13.83 -11.80 -4.74
C PRO A 93 -12.80 -10.96 -5.54
N ILE A 94 -11.54 -11.16 -5.28
CA ILE A 94 -10.40 -10.53 -5.94
C ILE A 94 -9.57 -11.55 -6.71
N SER A 95 -8.74 -11.07 -7.65
CA SER A 95 -7.91 -11.92 -8.48
C SER A 95 -6.91 -12.76 -7.64
N SER A 96 -6.56 -13.94 -8.14
CA SER A 96 -5.52 -14.79 -7.52
C SER A 96 -4.18 -14.07 -7.38
N LYS A 97 -3.85 -13.22 -8.35
CA LYS A 97 -2.67 -12.34 -8.31
C LYS A 97 -2.74 -11.39 -7.10
N LEU A 98 -3.86 -10.70 -6.91
CA LEU A 98 -4.00 -9.76 -5.80
C LEU A 98 -3.98 -10.47 -4.44
N LYS A 99 -4.60 -11.65 -4.32
CA LYS A 99 -4.50 -12.50 -3.12
C LYS A 99 -3.03 -12.85 -2.80
N ALA A 100 -2.26 -13.25 -3.81
CA ALA A 100 -0.84 -13.55 -3.63
C ALA A 100 -0.04 -12.31 -3.18
N LEU A 101 -0.32 -11.14 -3.75
CA LEU A 101 0.33 -9.87 -3.36
C LEU A 101 -0.02 -9.47 -1.92
N LEU A 102 -1.26 -9.64 -1.48
CA LEU A 102 -1.66 -9.38 -0.10
C LEU A 102 -0.95 -10.32 0.89
N LYS A 103 -0.76 -11.60 0.53
CA LYS A 103 0.04 -12.54 1.33
C LYS A 103 1.50 -12.09 1.44
N VAL A 104 2.09 -11.64 0.34
CA VAL A 104 3.45 -11.07 0.36
C VAL A 104 3.49 -9.83 1.24
N ALA A 105 2.54 -8.90 1.08
CA ALA A 105 2.46 -7.68 1.87
C ALA A 105 2.34 -7.98 3.39
N ALA A 106 1.49 -8.93 3.78
CA ALA A 106 1.36 -9.36 5.17
C ALA A 106 2.68 -9.93 5.74
N LYS A 107 3.38 -10.76 4.95
CA LYS A 107 4.69 -11.29 5.36
C LYS A 107 5.76 -10.19 5.46
N VAL A 108 5.73 -9.17 4.59
CA VAL A 108 6.63 -8.01 4.71
C VAL A 108 6.34 -7.23 5.97
N GLN A 109 5.07 -7.00 6.27
CA GLN A 109 4.66 -6.29 7.47
C GLN A 109 5.08 -7.03 8.75
N ALA A 110 4.92 -8.37 8.80
CA ALA A 110 5.29 -9.18 9.97
C ALA A 110 6.81 -9.31 10.19
N GLY A 111 7.64 -8.96 9.22
CA GLY A 111 9.09 -8.98 9.31
C GLY A 111 9.78 -9.78 8.20
N GLY A 112 10.67 -9.13 7.46
CA GLY A 112 11.32 -9.69 6.26
C GLY A 112 12.22 -10.90 6.51
N LYS A 113 12.72 -11.12 7.73
CA LYS A 113 13.65 -12.20 8.05
C LYS A 113 12.99 -13.59 8.15
N GLN A 114 11.69 -13.67 8.38
CA GLN A 114 10.96 -14.94 8.52
C GLN A 114 10.69 -15.64 7.17
N ARG A 115 11.17 -15.09 6.05
CA ARG A 115 10.85 -15.55 4.69
C ARG A 115 11.84 -16.47 4.06
N ALA A 116 13.08 -16.46 4.53
CA ALA A 116 14.16 -17.27 3.94
C ALA A 116 14.00 -18.76 4.21
N GLY A 117 13.11 -19.18 5.12
CA GLY A 117 12.93 -20.59 5.53
C GLY A 117 11.73 -21.32 4.93
N GLU A 118 10.76 -20.62 4.33
CA GLU A 118 9.53 -21.25 3.84
C GLU A 118 9.33 -21.01 2.34
N GLY A 119 10.04 -21.79 1.50
CA GLY A 119 9.60 -22.23 0.17
C GLY A 119 9.05 -21.23 -0.86
N TYR A 120 9.24 -19.91 -0.70
CA TYR A 120 8.63 -18.91 -1.58
C TYR A 120 9.55 -18.36 -2.68
N MET A 121 10.75 -18.89 -2.84
CA MET A 121 11.74 -18.48 -3.86
C MET A 121 11.84 -19.48 -5.02
N THR A 122 10.75 -20.06 -5.50
CA THR A 122 10.78 -20.95 -6.67
C THR A 122 10.02 -20.46 -7.89
N ALA A 123 9.62 -19.19 -7.94
CA ALA A 123 9.27 -18.56 -9.20
C ALA A 123 10.34 -17.51 -9.53
N PRO A 124 11.13 -17.67 -10.60
CA PRO A 124 12.05 -16.61 -11.01
C PRO A 124 11.21 -15.41 -11.45
N PHE A 125 11.24 -14.35 -10.65
CA PHE A 125 10.78 -13.04 -11.09
C PHE A 125 11.76 -12.59 -12.17
N LYS A 126 11.49 -12.97 -13.42
CA LYS A 126 12.22 -12.46 -14.59
C LYS A 126 11.86 -10.98 -14.74
N VAL A 127 12.69 -10.12 -14.18
CA VAL A 127 12.74 -8.72 -14.63
C VAL A 127 13.36 -8.75 -16.01
N ASN A 128 12.58 -8.60 -17.07
CA ASN A 128 13.08 -8.28 -18.39
C ASN A 128 13.70 -6.88 -18.34
N ARG A 129 15.00 -6.85 -18.05
CA ARG A 129 15.80 -5.61 -17.98
C ARG A 129 16.55 -5.32 -19.31
N THR A 130 16.01 -5.77 -20.41
CA THR A 130 16.68 -5.57 -21.71
C THR A 130 15.67 -5.17 -22.76
N GLU A 131 15.30 -3.88 -22.82
CA GLU A 131 14.81 -3.26 -24.08
C GLU A 131 14.69 -1.73 -24.05
N GLU A 132 14.99 -1.02 -22.94
CA GLU A 132 14.82 0.45 -22.92
C GLU A 132 16.11 1.29 -22.92
N LEU A 133 17.28 0.71 -23.13
CA LEU A 133 18.54 1.49 -23.17
C LEU A 133 19.21 1.58 -24.54
N GLN A 134 18.50 1.30 -25.64
CA GLN A 134 19.09 1.40 -26.99
C GLN A 134 18.44 2.43 -27.91
N ASN A 135 17.60 3.33 -27.41
CA ASN A 135 17.07 4.44 -28.17
C ASN A 135 17.09 5.75 -27.37
N SER A 136 18.30 6.30 -27.15
CA SER A 136 18.50 7.70 -26.83
C SER A 136 19.87 8.12 -27.35
#